data_a925ca2362ddf6fe62afc49f83b59a90
#
_entry.id   a925ca2362ddf6fe62afc49f83b59a90
#
_cell.length_a   1.000
_cell.length_b   1.000
_cell.length_c   1.000
_cell.angle_alpha   90.00
_cell.angle_beta   90.00
_cell.angle_gamma   90.00
#
_symmetry.space_group_name_H-M   'P 1'
#
loop_
_entity.id
_entity.type
_entity.pdbx_description
1 polymer ?
#
loop_
_entity_poly.entity_id
_entity_poly.type
_entity_poly.pdbx_seq_one_letter_code
_entity_poly.pdbx_strand_id
1 'polypeptide(L)'
;MRYYSREMGDTHVFSGRIYKVGLIRFVDVPADVSRAMSDGTAHVPVTGEVEGIPLRSTLVSRGKGCFRLAIHGDIRKRLRVDTGALVEMAIERDEQPHEPALPPVLVMALRQSPIAQAAFRKMTTALRRQVVRYLMSAKQQSTLERRVTKLVRRLEQDPRRQLKPSLKTRHQSK
;
A
#
# COMPACT_ATOMS: atom_id res chain seq x y z
N MET A 1 -29.07 12.67 -4.57
CA MET A 1 -27.86 12.54 -5.37
C MET A 1 -27.74 11.09 -5.80
N ARG A 2 -27.92 10.81 -7.09
CA ARG A 2 -27.96 9.42 -7.60
C ARG A 2 -26.53 8.97 -7.87
N TYR A 3 -26.08 7.96 -7.16
CA TYR A 3 -24.85 7.25 -7.49
C TYR A 3 -25.17 6.25 -8.61
N TYR A 4 -24.64 6.47 -9.79
CA TYR A 4 -24.69 5.49 -10.88
C TYR A 4 -23.48 4.56 -10.71
N SER A 5 -23.71 3.36 -10.20
CA SER A 5 -22.75 2.26 -10.31
C SER A 5 -23.00 1.59 -11.66
N ARG A 6 -22.05 1.64 -12.55
CA ARG A 6 -22.07 0.93 -13.82
C ARG A 6 -21.13 -0.26 -13.68
N GLU A 7 -21.69 -1.45 -13.60
CA GLU A 7 -20.94 -2.69 -13.64
C GLU A 7 -20.45 -2.93 -15.07
N MET A 8 -19.13 -2.88 -15.27
CA MET A 8 -18.46 -3.42 -16.45
C MET A 8 -17.46 -4.47 -15.95
N GLY A 9 -17.89 -5.73 -15.85
CA GLY A 9 -17.10 -6.77 -15.22
C GLY A 9 -16.94 -6.53 -13.72
N ASP A 10 -15.77 -6.82 -13.16
CA ASP A 10 -15.45 -6.61 -11.75
C ASP A 10 -15.06 -5.15 -11.41
N THR A 11 -15.19 -4.21 -12.34
CA THR A 11 -14.84 -2.79 -12.16
C THR A 11 -16.01 -1.99 -11.62
N HIS A 12 -15.81 -1.33 -10.49
CA HIS A 12 -16.80 -0.47 -9.84
C HIS A 12 -16.49 1.01 -10.09
N VAL A 13 -17.43 1.73 -10.72
CA VAL A 13 -17.32 3.17 -11.02
C VAL A 13 -18.18 3.96 -10.05
N PHE A 14 -17.59 4.96 -9.39
CA PHE A 14 -18.31 5.86 -8.48
C PHE A 14 -17.58 7.20 -8.34
N SER A 15 -18.33 8.21 -7.89
CA SER A 15 -17.78 9.53 -7.60
C SER A 15 -17.83 9.81 -6.09
N GLY A 16 -16.84 10.54 -5.58
CA GLY A 16 -16.82 10.93 -4.18
C GLY A 16 -16.00 12.18 -3.93
N ARG A 17 -16.28 12.82 -2.79
CA ARG A 17 -15.50 14.00 -2.36
C ARG A 17 -14.27 13.60 -1.60
N ILE A 18 -13.16 14.23 -1.94
CA ILE A 18 -11.91 14.10 -1.19
C ILE A 18 -12.06 14.78 0.16
N TYR A 19 -11.75 14.06 1.24
CA TYR A 19 -11.67 14.63 2.59
C TYR A 19 -10.37 14.22 3.29
N LYS A 20 -10.02 14.95 4.33
CA LYS A 20 -8.75 14.79 5.05
C LYS A 20 -8.97 14.07 6.38
N VAL A 21 -8.13 13.06 6.66
CA VAL A 21 -8.00 12.45 7.99
C VAL A 21 -6.52 12.45 8.35
N GLY A 22 -6.13 13.22 9.33
CA GLY A 22 -4.72 13.43 9.65
C GLY A 22 -3.96 14.01 8.46
N LEU A 23 -2.95 13.32 7.97
CA LEU A 23 -2.16 13.73 6.80
C LEU A 23 -2.63 13.09 5.49
N ILE A 24 -3.58 12.14 5.55
CA ILE A 24 -4.03 11.36 4.39
C ILE A 24 -5.35 11.93 3.86
N ARG A 25 -5.52 11.89 2.54
CA ARG A 25 -6.78 12.22 1.85
C ARG A 25 -7.47 10.95 1.45
N PHE A 26 -8.76 10.90 1.69
CA PHE A 26 -9.60 9.75 1.42
C PHE A 26 -10.83 10.16 0.62
N VAL A 27 -11.41 9.17 -0.05
CA VAL A 27 -12.78 9.21 -0.59
C VAL A 27 -13.53 8.03 0.01
N ASP A 28 -14.78 8.23 0.42
CA ASP A 28 -15.62 7.14 0.89
C ASP A 28 -16.10 6.29 -0.29
N VAL A 29 -16.02 4.99 -0.10
CA VAL A 29 -16.52 4.00 -1.06
C VAL A 29 -18.02 3.78 -0.78
N PRO A 30 -18.89 3.83 -1.79
CA PRO A 30 -20.32 3.55 -1.65
C PRO A 30 -20.59 2.20 -0.96
N ALA A 31 -21.70 2.07 -0.29
CA ALA A 31 -22.01 0.90 0.53
C ALA A 31 -22.19 -0.39 -0.31
N ASP A 32 -22.73 -0.27 -1.50
CA ASP A 32 -22.87 -1.35 -2.50
C ASP A 32 -21.51 -1.83 -2.98
N VAL A 33 -20.64 -0.92 -3.41
CA VAL A 33 -19.25 -1.21 -3.80
C VAL A 33 -18.46 -1.78 -2.61
N SER A 34 -18.60 -1.19 -1.42
CA SER A 34 -17.96 -1.70 -0.21
C SER A 34 -18.34 -3.15 0.08
N ARG A 35 -19.61 -3.51 -0.11
CA ARG A 35 -20.12 -4.86 0.10
C ARG A 35 -19.57 -5.83 -0.96
N ALA A 36 -19.58 -5.43 -2.25
CA ALA A 36 -19.04 -6.24 -3.36
C ALA A 36 -17.53 -6.48 -3.20
N MET A 37 -16.79 -5.49 -2.72
CA MET A 37 -15.35 -5.55 -2.54
C MET A 37 -14.90 -6.22 -1.23
N SER A 38 -15.83 -6.47 -0.29
CA SER A 38 -15.47 -7.01 1.03
C SER A 38 -15.11 -8.51 0.94
N ASP A 39 -14.01 -8.88 1.59
CA ASP A 39 -13.57 -10.26 1.78
C ASP A 39 -13.44 -10.62 3.28
N GLY A 40 -14.04 -9.80 4.14
CA GLY A 40 -13.92 -9.93 5.60
C GLY A 40 -12.64 -9.33 6.17
N THR A 41 -11.73 -8.83 5.34
CA THR A 41 -10.49 -8.17 5.81
C THR A 41 -10.69 -6.66 6.00
N ALA A 42 -9.86 -6.05 6.86
CA ALA A 42 -9.87 -4.61 7.08
C ALA A 42 -9.16 -3.82 5.96
N HIS A 43 -8.47 -4.50 5.05
CA HIS A 43 -7.65 -3.92 4.00
C HIS A 43 -7.81 -4.71 2.70
N VAL A 44 -8.49 -4.15 1.70
CA VAL A 44 -8.69 -4.78 0.39
C VAL A 44 -7.82 -4.08 -0.64
N PRO A 45 -6.84 -4.78 -1.25
CA PRO A 45 -6.04 -4.22 -2.34
C PRO A 45 -6.91 -3.94 -3.55
N VAL A 46 -6.71 -2.79 -4.18
CA VAL A 46 -7.44 -2.38 -5.39
C VAL A 46 -6.51 -1.74 -6.41
N THR A 47 -6.87 -1.94 -7.67
CA THR A 47 -6.28 -1.25 -8.82
C THR A 47 -7.39 -0.54 -9.59
N GLY A 48 -7.03 0.41 -10.46
CA GLY A 48 -7.99 1.16 -11.24
C GLY A 48 -7.49 2.53 -11.62
N GLU A 49 -8.37 3.52 -11.64
CA GLU A 49 -8.04 4.90 -12.01
C GLU A 49 -8.87 5.93 -11.22
N VAL A 50 -8.34 7.14 -11.17
CA VAL A 50 -9.03 8.34 -10.68
C VAL A 50 -8.94 9.39 -11.76
N GLU A 51 -10.07 9.83 -12.32
CA GLU A 51 -10.13 10.78 -13.46
C GLU A 51 -9.17 10.36 -14.60
N GLY A 52 -9.15 9.06 -14.94
CA GLY A 52 -8.27 8.49 -15.97
C GLY A 52 -6.80 8.36 -15.58
N ILE A 53 -6.41 8.74 -14.34
CA ILE A 53 -5.04 8.53 -13.84
C ILE A 53 -4.95 7.19 -13.12
N PRO A 54 -4.05 6.29 -13.54
CA PRO A 54 -3.90 4.98 -12.92
C PRO A 54 -3.68 5.08 -11.41
N LEU A 55 -4.45 4.29 -10.67
CA LEU A 55 -4.40 4.16 -9.22
C LEU A 55 -4.10 2.72 -8.83
N ARG A 56 -3.23 2.56 -7.85
CA ARG A 56 -3.10 1.31 -7.10
C ARG A 56 -3.05 1.65 -5.63
N SER A 57 -3.99 1.11 -4.86
CA SER A 57 -4.19 1.52 -3.48
C SER A 57 -4.78 0.38 -2.64
N THR A 58 -5.26 0.71 -1.46
CA THR A 58 -5.91 -0.23 -0.55
C THR A 58 -7.14 0.43 0.03
N LEU A 59 -8.27 -0.24 -0.05
CA LEU A 59 -9.46 0.13 0.71
C LEU A 59 -9.18 -0.13 2.20
N VAL A 60 -9.50 0.85 3.02
CA VAL A 60 -9.32 0.77 4.47
C VAL A 60 -10.68 0.77 5.13
N SER A 61 -10.96 -0.24 5.94
CA SER A 61 -12.23 -0.35 6.66
C SER A 61 -12.43 0.85 7.61
N ARG A 62 -13.68 1.34 7.63
CA ARG A 62 -14.18 2.33 8.59
C ARG A 62 -15.10 1.70 9.66
N GLY A 63 -15.23 0.39 9.63
CA GLY A 63 -16.23 -0.34 10.42
C GLY A 63 -17.58 -0.47 9.71
N LYS A 64 -18.43 -1.34 10.21
CA LYS A 64 -19.79 -1.61 9.68
C LYS A 64 -19.84 -1.95 8.19
N GLY A 65 -18.80 -2.61 7.67
CA GLY A 65 -18.72 -2.98 6.24
C GLY A 65 -18.48 -1.82 5.27
N CYS A 66 -18.13 -0.64 5.77
CA CYS A 66 -17.80 0.52 4.94
C CYS A 66 -16.29 0.64 4.75
N PHE A 67 -15.89 1.06 3.55
CA PHE A 67 -14.49 1.32 3.21
C PHE A 67 -14.26 2.77 2.78
N ARG A 68 -13.00 3.16 2.81
CA ARG A 68 -12.50 4.41 2.22
C ARG A 68 -11.24 4.13 1.42
N LEU A 69 -11.06 4.88 0.35
CA LEU A 69 -9.91 4.79 -0.56
C LEU A 69 -8.97 5.96 -0.33
N ALA A 70 -7.69 5.66 -0.12
CA ALA A 70 -6.67 6.70 -0.01
C ALA A 70 -6.28 7.24 -1.39
N ILE A 71 -6.32 8.57 -1.55
CA ILE A 71 -5.87 9.25 -2.77
C ILE A 71 -4.47 9.80 -2.54
N HIS A 72 -3.50 9.22 -3.23
CA HIS A 72 -2.09 9.56 -3.09
C HIS A 72 -1.77 10.98 -3.55
N GLY A 73 -0.73 11.56 -2.95
CA GLY A 73 -0.36 12.96 -3.20
C GLY A 73 0.07 13.27 -4.64
N ASP A 74 0.68 12.31 -5.32
CA ASP A 74 1.09 12.41 -6.73
C ASP A 74 -0.11 12.46 -7.68
N ILE A 75 -1.16 11.64 -7.43
CA ILE A 75 -2.42 11.69 -8.19
C ILE A 75 -3.08 13.05 -8.00
N ARG A 76 -3.21 13.53 -6.75
CA ARG A 76 -3.81 14.84 -6.46
C ARG A 76 -3.05 15.98 -7.11
N LYS A 77 -1.71 15.93 -7.13
CA LYS A 77 -0.87 16.92 -7.81
C LYS A 77 -1.10 16.92 -9.33
N ARG A 78 -1.18 15.74 -9.95
CA ARG A 78 -1.43 15.59 -11.39
C ARG A 78 -2.80 16.11 -11.78
N LEU A 79 -3.82 15.81 -10.97
CA LEU A 79 -5.20 16.28 -11.18
C LEU A 79 -5.41 17.73 -10.75
N ARG A 80 -4.48 18.33 -10.01
CA ARG A 80 -4.60 19.66 -9.38
C ARG A 80 -5.83 19.77 -8.46
N VAL A 81 -6.11 18.71 -7.70
CA VAL A 81 -7.24 18.62 -6.76
C VAL A 81 -6.76 18.41 -5.32
N ASP A 82 -7.57 18.83 -4.36
CA ASP A 82 -7.37 18.51 -2.93
C ASP A 82 -8.74 18.38 -2.22
N THR A 83 -8.73 18.46 -0.91
CA THR A 83 -9.90 18.34 -0.05
C THR A 83 -11.09 19.18 -0.55
N GLY A 84 -12.26 18.54 -0.64
CA GLY A 84 -13.49 19.13 -1.15
C GLY A 84 -13.78 18.88 -2.63
N ALA A 85 -12.75 18.52 -3.43
CA ALA A 85 -12.95 18.18 -4.83
C ALA A 85 -13.77 16.89 -4.98
N LEU A 86 -14.67 16.87 -5.95
CA LEU A 86 -15.37 15.68 -6.40
C LEU A 86 -14.50 15.01 -7.46
N VAL A 87 -14.27 13.71 -7.35
CA VAL A 87 -13.50 12.92 -8.30
C VAL A 87 -14.24 11.64 -8.65
N GLU A 88 -14.13 11.22 -9.91
CA GLU A 88 -14.64 9.93 -10.37
C GLU A 88 -13.54 8.87 -10.27
N MET A 89 -13.93 7.68 -9.86
CA MET A 89 -13.03 6.54 -9.70
C MET A 89 -13.61 5.32 -10.34
N ALA A 90 -12.76 4.56 -11.02
CA ALA A 90 -13.04 3.20 -11.47
C ALA A 90 -12.06 2.28 -10.77
N ILE A 91 -12.54 1.35 -9.94
CA ILE A 91 -11.70 0.44 -9.18
C ILE A 91 -12.17 -1.00 -9.31
N GLU A 92 -11.22 -1.91 -9.27
CA GLU A 92 -11.43 -3.35 -9.19
C GLU A 92 -10.52 -3.96 -8.12
N ARG A 93 -10.81 -5.18 -7.71
CA ARG A 93 -9.96 -5.90 -6.76
C ARG A 93 -8.61 -6.21 -7.41
N ASP A 94 -7.52 -5.88 -6.72
CA ASP A 94 -6.18 -6.23 -7.16
C ASP A 94 -5.88 -7.68 -6.74
N GLU A 95 -6.17 -8.62 -7.62
CA GLU A 95 -5.92 -10.04 -7.40
C GLU A 95 -4.44 -10.41 -7.58
N GLN A 96 -3.67 -9.55 -8.23
CA GLN A 96 -2.25 -9.79 -8.41
C GLN A 96 -1.51 -9.49 -7.10
N PRO A 97 -0.75 -10.45 -6.56
CA PRO A 97 0.12 -10.18 -5.43
C PRO A 97 1.15 -9.12 -5.83
N HIS A 98 0.87 -7.88 -5.43
CA HIS A 98 1.76 -6.77 -5.75
C HIS A 98 3.06 -6.92 -4.96
N GLU A 99 4.09 -7.42 -5.61
CA GLU A 99 5.43 -7.31 -5.08
C GLU A 99 5.84 -5.83 -5.06
N PRO A 100 6.22 -5.30 -3.90
CA PRO A 100 6.70 -3.94 -3.84
C PRO A 100 7.95 -3.81 -4.72
N ALA A 101 8.05 -2.72 -5.49
CA ALA A 101 9.28 -2.40 -6.21
C ALA A 101 10.44 -2.34 -5.21
N LEU A 102 11.44 -3.19 -5.41
CA LEU A 102 12.60 -3.25 -4.51
C LEU A 102 13.54 -2.08 -4.78
N PRO A 103 14.04 -1.40 -3.74
CA PRO A 103 15.07 -0.39 -3.90
C PRO A 103 16.28 -0.97 -4.66
N PRO A 104 16.89 -0.26 -5.62
CA PRO A 104 18.04 -0.76 -6.37
C PRO A 104 19.18 -1.29 -5.49
N VAL A 105 19.44 -0.61 -4.38
CA VAL A 105 20.46 -1.02 -3.40
C VAL A 105 20.14 -2.39 -2.79
N LEU A 106 18.87 -2.68 -2.50
CA LEU A 106 18.46 -4.00 -2.02
C LEU A 106 18.60 -5.07 -3.10
N VAL A 107 18.21 -4.76 -4.34
CA VAL A 107 18.36 -5.69 -5.48
C VAL A 107 19.81 -6.09 -5.67
N MET A 108 20.73 -5.12 -5.66
CA MET A 108 22.18 -5.37 -5.77
C MET A 108 22.70 -6.21 -4.61
N ALA A 109 22.34 -5.87 -3.39
CA ALA A 109 22.79 -6.60 -2.20
C ALA A 109 22.28 -8.05 -2.17
N LEU A 110 21.03 -8.29 -2.59
CA LEU A 110 20.49 -9.65 -2.68
C LEU A 110 21.14 -10.47 -3.81
N ARG A 111 21.54 -9.84 -4.92
CA ARG A 111 22.29 -10.54 -5.99
C ARG A 111 23.67 -11.02 -5.51
N GLN A 112 24.29 -10.30 -4.59
CA GLN A 112 25.59 -10.66 -4.01
C GLN A 112 25.51 -11.79 -2.97
N SER A 113 24.32 -12.08 -2.45
CA SER A 113 24.10 -13.11 -1.43
C SER A 113 22.95 -14.06 -1.82
N PRO A 114 23.25 -15.21 -2.44
CA PRO A 114 22.25 -16.22 -2.80
C PRO A 114 21.42 -16.70 -1.60
N ILE A 115 22.04 -16.80 -0.41
CA ILE A 115 21.39 -17.20 0.83
C ILE A 115 20.33 -16.17 1.23
N ALA A 116 20.70 -14.90 1.28
CA ALA A 116 19.78 -13.81 1.61
C ALA A 116 18.67 -13.69 0.56
N GLN A 117 18.99 -13.87 -0.73
CA GLN A 117 18.01 -13.84 -1.82
C GLN A 117 16.97 -14.97 -1.65
N ALA A 118 17.41 -16.19 -1.38
CA ALA A 118 16.51 -17.32 -1.16
C ALA A 118 15.62 -17.11 0.08
N ALA A 119 16.19 -16.59 1.17
CA ALA A 119 15.44 -16.25 2.38
C ALA A 119 14.42 -15.14 2.13
N PHE A 120 14.79 -14.11 1.38
CA PHE A 120 13.89 -13.00 1.02
C PHE A 120 12.72 -13.48 0.14
N ARG A 121 12.98 -14.36 -0.83
CA ARG A 121 11.93 -14.96 -1.69
C ARG A 121 10.92 -15.81 -0.90
N LYS A 122 11.36 -16.47 0.18
CA LYS A 122 10.48 -17.25 1.07
C LYS A 122 9.58 -16.40 1.97
N MET A 123 9.83 -15.11 2.08
CA MET A 123 8.95 -14.21 2.82
C MET A 123 7.58 -14.08 2.16
N THR A 124 6.55 -13.94 2.98
CA THR A 124 5.22 -13.57 2.47
C THR A 124 5.24 -12.18 1.81
N THR A 125 4.36 -11.93 0.86
CA THR A 125 4.22 -10.63 0.20
C THR A 125 3.99 -9.49 1.21
N ALA A 126 3.21 -9.76 2.25
CA ALA A 126 2.96 -8.79 3.33
C ALA A 126 4.26 -8.42 4.06
N LEU A 127 5.10 -9.41 4.39
CA LEU A 127 6.37 -9.19 5.06
C LEU A 127 7.36 -8.45 4.16
N ARG A 128 7.43 -8.81 2.87
CA ARG A 128 8.26 -8.08 1.89
C ARG A 128 7.84 -6.61 1.77
N ARG A 129 6.53 -6.34 1.70
CA ARG A 129 6.00 -4.96 1.71
C ARG A 129 6.43 -4.18 2.95
N GLN A 130 6.36 -4.80 4.12
CA GLN A 130 6.76 -4.17 5.38
C GLN A 130 8.26 -3.86 5.41
N VAL A 131 9.09 -4.79 4.96
CA VAL A 131 10.54 -4.60 4.84
C VAL A 131 10.85 -3.45 3.88
N VAL A 132 10.27 -3.44 2.68
CA VAL A 132 10.50 -2.36 1.71
C VAL A 132 10.05 -1.01 2.27
N ARG A 133 8.90 -0.95 2.91
CA ARG A 133 8.42 0.28 3.57
C ARG A 133 9.40 0.78 4.63
N TYR A 134 9.94 -0.11 5.46
CA TYR A 134 10.96 0.23 6.45
C TYR A 134 12.24 0.76 5.81
N LEU A 135 12.70 0.16 4.71
CA LEU A 135 13.88 0.63 3.99
C LEU A 135 13.63 2.01 3.38
N MET A 136 12.50 2.18 2.68
CA MET A 136 12.13 3.43 2.00
C MET A 136 11.79 4.58 2.95
N SER A 137 11.56 4.32 4.24
CA SER A 137 11.40 5.37 5.26
C SER A 137 12.72 6.05 5.65
N ALA A 138 13.86 5.58 5.12
CA ALA A 138 15.15 6.24 5.32
C ALA A 138 15.19 7.57 4.58
N LYS A 139 15.48 8.66 5.29
CA LYS A 139 15.59 10.00 4.71
C LYS A 139 16.92 10.24 3.99
N GLN A 140 17.96 9.48 4.36
CA GLN A 140 19.31 9.59 3.82
C GLN A 140 19.74 8.29 3.16
N GLN A 141 20.48 8.39 2.06
CA GLN A 141 20.99 7.25 1.31
C GLN A 141 21.87 6.35 2.17
N SER A 142 22.76 6.92 2.98
CA SER A 142 23.63 6.19 3.92
C SER A 142 22.83 5.37 4.94
N THR A 143 21.69 5.89 5.39
CA THR A 143 20.78 5.16 6.30
C THR A 143 20.11 4.00 5.58
N LEU A 144 19.70 4.18 4.32
CA LEU A 144 19.13 3.12 3.50
C LEU A 144 20.14 1.98 3.31
N GLU A 145 21.35 2.29 2.90
CA GLU A 145 22.43 1.31 2.68
C GLU A 145 22.75 0.52 3.96
N ARG A 146 22.89 1.21 5.09
CA ARG A 146 23.10 0.56 6.40
C ARG A 146 21.95 -0.37 6.78
N ARG A 147 20.69 0.02 6.50
CA ARG A 147 19.51 -0.83 6.75
C ARG A 147 19.53 -2.05 5.85
N VAL A 148 19.87 -1.90 4.58
CA VAL A 148 19.99 -3.00 3.60
C VAL A 148 21.07 -3.98 4.04
N THR A 149 22.28 -3.51 4.39
CA THR A 149 23.37 -4.36 4.88
C THR A 149 22.95 -5.16 6.12
N LYS A 150 22.28 -4.50 7.08
CA LYS A 150 21.78 -5.16 8.29
C LYS A 150 20.70 -6.22 7.97
N LEU A 151 19.84 -5.94 7.02
CA LEU A 151 18.81 -6.88 6.56
C LEU A 151 19.46 -8.12 5.92
N VAL A 152 20.37 -7.93 4.96
CA VAL A 152 21.05 -9.02 4.26
C VAL A 152 21.80 -9.92 5.24
N ARG A 153 22.62 -9.34 6.13
CA ARG A 153 23.31 -10.09 7.19
C ARG A 153 22.35 -10.93 8.04
N ARG A 154 21.19 -10.37 8.40
CA ARG A 154 20.18 -11.09 9.19
C ARG A 154 19.58 -12.25 8.41
N LEU A 155 19.34 -12.10 7.12
CA LEU A 155 18.81 -13.14 6.24
C LEU A 155 19.81 -14.27 6.03
N GLU A 156 21.12 -13.98 6.03
CA GLU A 156 22.19 -14.97 5.95
C GLU A 156 22.31 -15.79 7.24
N GLN A 157 22.19 -15.12 8.40
CA GLN A 157 22.36 -15.77 9.70
C GLN A 157 21.18 -16.63 10.12
N ASP A 158 19.96 -16.28 9.72
CA ASP A 158 18.77 -17.01 10.13
C ASP A 158 17.74 -17.12 8.96
N PRO A 159 18.04 -17.95 7.94
CA PRO A 159 17.17 -18.10 6.77
C PRO A 159 15.81 -18.74 7.09
N ARG A 160 15.61 -19.32 8.28
CA ARG A 160 14.38 -19.98 8.72
C ARG A 160 13.51 -19.09 9.63
N ARG A 161 14.09 -18.08 10.26
CA ARG A 161 13.37 -17.21 11.20
C ARG A 161 12.59 -16.15 10.43
N GLN A 162 11.28 -16.32 10.35
CA GLN A 162 10.40 -15.26 9.88
C GLN A 162 10.69 -14.00 10.71
N LEU A 163 11.09 -12.93 10.05
CA LEU A 163 11.33 -11.63 10.65
C LEU A 163 10.05 -11.15 11.36
N LYS A 164 9.90 -11.49 12.64
CA LYS A 164 8.92 -10.78 13.46
C LYS A 164 9.41 -9.33 13.58
N PRO A 165 8.63 -8.33 13.13
CA PRO A 165 9.01 -6.94 13.27
C PRO A 165 8.96 -6.61 14.76
N SER A 166 10.12 -6.51 15.41
CA SER A 166 10.20 -5.84 16.71
C SER A 166 10.13 -4.33 16.47
N LEU A 167 8.94 -3.83 16.21
CA LEU A 167 8.60 -2.42 16.31
C LEU A 167 8.53 -2.07 17.82
N LYS A 168 9.68 -1.88 18.44
CA LYS A 168 9.72 -1.06 19.64
C LYS A 168 9.50 0.39 19.23
N THR A 169 8.25 0.79 19.21
CA THR A 169 7.86 2.19 19.32
C THR A 169 8.40 2.70 20.65
N ARG A 170 9.52 3.40 20.63
CA ARG A 170 9.95 4.19 21.78
C ARG A 170 8.95 5.34 21.92
N HIS A 171 7.89 5.15 22.71
CA HIS A 171 7.24 6.25 23.38
C HIS A 171 8.26 6.90 24.29
N GLN A 172 8.79 8.03 23.89
CA GLN A 172 9.40 8.96 24.82
C GLN A 172 8.26 9.82 25.39
N SER A 173 7.84 9.45 26.60
CA SER A 173 7.23 10.38 27.53
C SER A 173 8.28 11.39 27.95
N LYS A 174 8.06 12.65 27.71
CA LYS A 174 8.21 13.81 28.58
C LYS A 174 7.81 15.06 27.85
#